data_aff05eecc1318542b0e75bfc5f1fba66
#
_entry.id   aff05eecc1318542b0e75bfc5f1fba66
#
_cell.length_a   1.000
_cell.length_b   1.000
_cell.length_c   1.000
_cell.angle_alpha   90.00
_cell.angle_beta   90.00
_cell.angle_gamma   90.00
#
_symmetry.space_group_name_H-M   'P 1'
#
loop_
_entity.id
_entity.type
_entity.pdbx_description
1 polymer ?
#
loop_
_entity_poly.entity_id
_entity_poly.type
_entity_poly.pdbx_seq_one_letter_code
_entity_poly.pdbx_strand_id
1 'polypeptide(L)'
;MHTTDTGTLPGSDYYFHTPSEDAKKFFYYLVSCGHYHTINGYSFHRDFYPYMLFLYVKGGMIRLDYMGNSYQIRAGEFFFIDCQEKHFYYTPENCEFYYIHFDGLNCHQIYPLIYKNFGCLFHQKDYPELIQILKRIIYINREEQQITEA
;
A
#
# COMPACT_ATOMS: atom_id res chain seq x y z
N MET A 1 1.74 10.70 -11.43
CA MET A 1 2.72 11.61 -10.76
C MET A 1 3.96 10.83 -10.42
N HIS A 2 5.10 11.39 -10.74
CA HIS A 2 6.40 10.78 -10.42
C HIS A 2 6.81 11.15 -9.00
N THR A 3 7.30 10.18 -8.23
CA THR A 3 7.83 10.47 -6.90
C THR A 3 9.30 10.89 -6.99
N THR A 4 9.67 11.84 -6.14
CA THR A 4 11.06 12.29 -5.95
C THR A 4 11.59 11.91 -4.56
N ASP A 5 10.89 11.03 -3.84
CA ASP A 5 11.32 10.57 -2.53
C ASP A 5 12.70 9.91 -2.61
N THR A 6 13.50 10.11 -1.56
CA THR A 6 14.83 9.51 -1.47
C THR A 6 14.74 7.98 -1.59
N GLY A 7 15.58 7.41 -2.44
CA GLY A 7 15.61 5.96 -2.64
C GLY A 7 14.64 5.43 -3.69
N THR A 8 13.90 6.30 -4.38
CA THR A 8 13.05 5.91 -5.51
C THR A 8 13.79 6.05 -6.82
N LEU A 9 13.49 5.14 -7.76
CA LEU A 9 14.05 5.15 -9.12
C LEU A 9 13.03 5.72 -10.12
N PRO A 10 13.48 6.18 -11.30
CA PRO A 10 12.57 6.56 -12.39
C PRO A 10 11.58 5.43 -12.71
N GLY A 11 10.35 5.78 -13.01
CA GLY A 11 9.26 4.83 -13.21
C GLY A 11 8.47 4.54 -11.93
N SER A 12 8.81 5.19 -10.82
CA SER A 12 8.04 5.14 -9.57
C SER A 12 6.97 6.21 -9.60
N ASP A 13 5.71 5.78 -9.60
CA ASP A 13 4.57 6.67 -9.76
C ASP A 13 3.53 6.44 -8.66
N TYR A 14 2.82 7.51 -8.32
CA TYR A 14 1.69 7.47 -7.40
C TYR A 14 0.52 8.28 -7.96
N TYR A 15 -0.69 7.93 -7.51
CA TYR A 15 -1.92 8.53 -7.98
C TYR A 15 -2.84 8.80 -6.79
N PHE A 16 -3.37 10.01 -6.69
CA PHE A 16 -4.41 10.34 -5.73
C PHE A 16 -5.78 10.16 -6.38
N HIS A 17 -6.74 9.70 -5.58
CA HIS A 17 -8.12 9.59 -5.95
C HIS A 17 -8.96 10.48 -5.03
N THR A 18 -9.88 11.25 -5.59
CA THR A 18 -10.82 12.05 -4.82
C THR A 18 -12.17 11.31 -4.75
N PRO A 19 -12.49 10.69 -3.62
CA PRO A 19 -13.75 9.98 -3.47
C PRO A 19 -14.92 10.96 -3.44
N SER A 20 -16.09 10.52 -3.93
CA SER A 20 -17.33 11.26 -3.80
C SER A 20 -17.79 11.32 -2.34
N GLU A 21 -18.65 12.28 -2.00
CA GLU A 21 -19.24 12.36 -0.66
C GLU A 21 -20.06 11.10 -0.33
N ASP A 22 -20.76 10.51 -1.31
CA ASP A 22 -21.49 9.26 -1.11
C ASP A 22 -20.53 8.08 -0.86
N ALA A 23 -19.41 8.01 -1.58
CA ALA A 23 -18.40 6.98 -1.32
C ALA A 23 -17.87 7.04 0.10
N LYS A 24 -17.56 8.25 0.59
CA LYS A 24 -17.09 8.45 1.98
C LYS A 24 -18.11 8.01 3.02
N LYS A 25 -19.41 8.14 2.73
CA LYS A 25 -20.46 7.79 3.67
C LYS A 25 -20.84 6.33 3.68
N PHE A 26 -20.82 5.68 2.50
CA PHE A 26 -21.50 4.40 2.33
C PHE A 26 -20.60 3.26 1.86
N PHE A 27 -19.36 3.54 1.43
CA PHE A 27 -18.52 2.53 0.80
C PHE A 27 -17.09 2.53 1.36
N TYR A 28 -16.33 1.52 0.99
CA TYR A 28 -14.88 1.60 1.03
C TYR A 28 -14.44 2.43 -0.19
N TYR A 29 -13.41 3.25 -0.02
CA TYR A 29 -12.94 4.12 -1.10
C TYR A 29 -11.42 4.21 -1.14
N LEU A 30 -10.91 4.35 -2.35
CA LEU A 30 -9.49 4.56 -2.59
C LEU A 30 -9.09 6.00 -2.21
N VAL A 31 -7.93 6.15 -1.59
CA VAL A 31 -7.31 7.44 -1.28
C VAL A 31 -6.14 7.70 -2.22
N SER A 32 -5.23 6.74 -2.33
CA SER A 32 -4.07 6.81 -3.22
C SER A 32 -3.59 5.41 -3.56
N CYS A 33 -2.79 5.31 -4.62
CA CYS A 33 -2.14 4.07 -4.99
C CYS A 33 -0.83 4.39 -5.73
N GLY A 34 0.03 3.39 -5.86
CA GLY A 34 1.27 3.59 -6.57
C GLY A 34 2.00 2.30 -6.91
N HIS A 35 2.99 2.47 -7.79
CA HIS A 35 3.91 1.44 -8.21
C HIS A 35 5.32 2.01 -8.11
N TYR A 36 6.14 1.46 -7.23
CA TYR A 36 7.46 2.00 -6.91
C TYR A 36 8.56 1.00 -7.22
N HIS A 37 9.66 1.54 -7.73
CA HIS A 37 10.97 0.89 -7.81
C HIS A 37 11.90 1.63 -6.86
N THR A 38 12.43 0.92 -5.87
CA THR A 38 13.27 1.53 -4.83
C THR A 38 14.61 0.84 -4.72
N ILE A 39 15.56 1.55 -4.11
CA ILE A 39 16.90 1.04 -3.80
C ILE A 39 17.11 1.06 -2.29
N ASN A 40 18.25 0.56 -1.83
CA ASN A 40 18.65 0.73 -0.44
C ASN A 40 18.63 2.22 -0.06
N GLY A 41 18.00 2.54 1.06
CA GLY A 41 17.85 3.91 1.54
C GLY A 41 16.44 4.48 1.41
N TYR A 42 15.52 3.78 0.71
CA TYR A 42 14.13 4.15 0.76
C TYR A 42 13.55 3.78 2.13
N SER A 43 12.88 4.73 2.77
CA SER A 43 12.21 4.48 4.05
C SER A 43 10.99 5.37 4.20
N PHE A 44 10.07 4.91 5.02
CA PHE A 44 8.84 5.63 5.31
C PHE A 44 8.47 5.42 6.78
N HIS A 45 8.36 6.50 7.53
CA HIS A 45 8.04 6.49 8.95
C HIS A 45 6.89 7.45 9.24
N ARG A 46 5.86 6.95 9.90
CA ARG A 46 4.74 7.76 10.39
C ARG A 46 4.28 7.28 11.76
N ASP A 47 3.94 8.22 12.64
CA ASP A 47 3.28 7.91 13.90
C ASP A 47 1.79 7.69 13.70
N PHE A 48 1.20 8.36 12.72
CA PHE A 48 -0.23 8.30 12.42
C PHE A 48 -0.50 8.71 10.97
N TYR A 49 -1.34 7.93 10.29
CA TYR A 49 -1.96 8.28 9.02
C TYR A 49 -3.36 7.68 9.02
N PRO A 50 -4.42 8.43 8.64
CA PRO A 50 -5.79 8.00 8.93
C PRO A 50 -6.30 6.81 8.13
N TYR A 51 -5.52 6.26 7.20
CA TYR A 51 -5.97 5.28 6.22
C TYR A 51 -5.37 3.89 6.43
N MET A 52 -5.98 2.90 5.79
CA MET A 52 -5.43 1.56 5.69
C MET A 52 -4.36 1.51 4.61
N LEU A 53 -3.40 0.62 4.74
CA LEU A 53 -2.35 0.37 3.74
C LEU A 53 -2.29 -1.11 3.40
N PHE A 54 -2.38 -1.39 2.11
CA PHE A 54 -2.09 -2.70 1.52
C PHE A 54 -0.90 -2.52 0.59
N LEU A 55 0.19 -3.28 0.82
CA LEU A 55 1.41 -3.17 0.04
C LEU A 55 1.91 -4.56 -0.35
N TYR A 56 2.07 -4.78 -1.66
CA TYR A 56 2.52 -6.03 -2.24
C TYR A 56 3.93 -5.90 -2.82
N VAL A 57 4.82 -6.81 -2.42
CA VAL A 57 6.19 -6.85 -2.93
C VAL A 57 6.24 -7.77 -4.15
N LYS A 58 6.56 -7.20 -5.31
CA LYS A 58 6.74 -7.94 -6.55
C LYS A 58 8.15 -8.50 -6.68
N GLY A 59 9.15 -7.75 -6.22
CA GLY A 59 10.56 -8.15 -6.27
C GLY A 59 11.34 -7.52 -5.14
N GLY A 60 12.38 -8.19 -4.66
CA GLY A 60 13.19 -7.72 -3.55
C GLY A 60 12.54 -7.97 -2.20
N MET A 61 12.75 -7.04 -1.26
CA MET A 61 12.28 -7.18 0.12
C MET A 61 12.04 -5.81 0.75
N ILE A 62 10.99 -5.73 1.57
CA ILE A 62 10.72 -4.61 2.49
C ILE A 62 10.80 -5.15 3.92
N ARG A 63 11.34 -4.35 4.82
CA ARG A 63 11.21 -4.57 6.27
C ARG A 63 10.16 -3.64 6.82
N LEU A 64 9.33 -4.17 7.73
CA LEU A 64 8.23 -3.45 8.38
C LEU A 64 8.34 -3.61 9.89
N ASP A 65 8.33 -2.49 10.62
CA ASP A 65 8.14 -2.46 12.07
C ASP A 65 6.72 -2.00 12.36
N TYR A 66 5.94 -2.85 13.02
CA TYR A 66 4.53 -2.61 13.28
C TYR A 66 4.05 -3.37 14.52
N MET A 67 3.34 -2.68 15.41
CA MET A 67 2.76 -3.28 16.61
C MET A 67 3.78 -4.05 17.47
N GLY A 68 4.99 -3.50 17.59
CA GLY A 68 6.06 -4.09 18.39
C GLY A 68 6.78 -5.27 17.75
N ASN A 69 6.47 -5.61 16.50
CA ASN A 69 7.11 -6.69 15.76
C ASN A 69 7.81 -6.17 14.52
N SER A 70 8.84 -6.91 14.09
CA SER A 70 9.57 -6.66 12.85
C SER A 70 9.30 -7.78 11.86
N TYR A 71 8.97 -7.41 10.62
CA TYR A 71 8.62 -8.33 9.56
C TYR A 71 9.54 -8.15 8.36
N GLN A 72 9.80 -9.24 7.64
CA GLN A 72 10.44 -9.22 6.32
C GLN A 72 9.38 -9.62 5.30
N ILE A 73 9.07 -8.72 4.39
CA ILE A 73 8.09 -8.97 3.32
C ILE A 73 8.89 -9.20 2.04
N ARG A 74 8.85 -10.43 1.52
CA ARG A 74 9.60 -10.87 0.36
C ARG A 74 8.73 -10.85 -0.89
N ALA A 75 9.35 -11.00 -2.05
CA ALA A 75 8.63 -11.13 -3.32
C ALA A 75 7.53 -12.19 -3.22
N GLY A 76 6.31 -11.82 -3.63
CA GLY A 76 5.13 -12.66 -3.54
C GLY A 76 4.34 -12.51 -2.24
N GLU A 77 4.82 -11.72 -1.31
CA GLU A 77 4.14 -11.45 -0.04
C GLU A 77 3.58 -10.03 -0.02
N PHE A 78 2.59 -9.80 0.85
CA PHE A 78 2.05 -8.48 1.08
C PHE A 78 1.77 -8.25 2.56
N PHE A 79 1.78 -7.00 2.98
CA PHE A 79 1.30 -6.64 4.31
C PHE A 79 0.05 -5.76 4.21
N PHE A 80 -0.79 -5.90 5.23
CA PHE A 80 -2.01 -5.13 5.39
C PHE A 80 -2.02 -4.55 6.81
N ILE A 81 -1.98 -3.22 6.94
CA ILE A 81 -1.89 -2.54 8.22
C ILE A 81 -2.89 -1.38 8.30
N ASP A 82 -3.27 -1.06 9.55
CA ASP A 82 -3.96 0.18 9.88
C ASP A 82 -2.92 1.25 10.20
N CYS A 83 -2.80 2.26 9.34
CA CYS A 83 -1.80 3.32 9.50
C CYS A 83 -2.11 4.30 10.64
N GLN A 84 -3.22 4.17 11.33
CA GLN A 84 -3.47 4.92 12.56
C GLN A 84 -2.52 4.50 13.68
N GLU A 85 -1.97 3.28 13.59
CA GLU A 85 -0.88 2.83 14.44
C GLU A 85 0.46 3.24 13.85
N LYS A 86 1.45 3.47 14.72
CA LYS A 86 2.83 3.79 14.33
C LYS A 86 3.39 2.70 13.43
N HIS A 87 3.98 3.10 12.31
CA HIS A 87 4.57 2.17 11.36
C HIS A 87 5.82 2.75 10.71
N PHE A 88 6.77 1.86 10.43
CA PHE A 88 8.01 2.17 9.74
C PHE A 88 8.34 1.04 8.77
N TYR A 89 8.60 1.37 7.50
CA TYR A 89 9.09 0.39 6.55
C TYR A 89 10.21 0.96 5.69
N TYR A 90 11.09 0.09 5.26
CA TYR A 90 12.26 0.46 4.46
C TYR A 90 12.72 -0.68 3.58
N THR A 91 13.46 -0.33 2.51
CA THR A 91 14.00 -1.30 1.56
C THR A 91 15.52 -1.40 1.74
N PRO A 92 16.04 -2.53 2.29
CA PRO A 92 17.48 -2.73 2.47
C PRO A 92 18.20 -3.11 1.18
N GLU A 93 17.46 -3.36 0.10
CA GLU A 93 17.95 -3.74 -1.22
C GLU A 93 16.98 -3.20 -2.28
N ASN A 94 17.30 -3.42 -3.56
CA ASN A 94 16.37 -3.06 -4.65
C ASN A 94 15.04 -3.77 -4.46
N CYS A 95 13.96 -3.03 -4.58
CA CYS A 95 12.61 -3.55 -4.35
C CYS A 95 11.63 -2.93 -5.35
N GLU A 96 10.70 -3.75 -5.81
CA GLU A 96 9.55 -3.30 -6.60
C GLU A 96 8.30 -3.66 -5.84
N PHE A 97 7.40 -2.68 -5.63
CA PHE A 97 6.15 -2.92 -4.91
C PHE A 97 5.00 -2.09 -5.46
N TYR A 98 3.78 -2.59 -5.20
CA TYR A 98 2.52 -1.90 -5.45
C TYR A 98 1.84 -1.63 -4.13
N TYR A 99 1.17 -0.47 -4.00
CA TYR A 99 0.42 -0.17 -2.78
C TYR A 99 -0.89 0.54 -3.07
N ILE A 100 -1.82 0.41 -2.13
CA ILE A 100 -3.02 1.23 -2.05
C ILE A 100 -3.22 1.72 -0.62
N HIS A 101 -3.64 2.97 -0.48
CA HIS A 101 -4.26 3.49 0.73
C HIS A 101 -5.76 3.59 0.49
N PHE A 102 -6.54 3.10 1.44
CA PHE A 102 -8.00 3.15 1.37
C PHE A 102 -8.59 3.39 2.75
N ASP A 103 -9.88 3.72 2.78
CA ASP A 103 -10.64 3.94 3.99
C ASP A 103 -12.11 3.58 3.73
N GLY A 104 -12.96 3.77 4.71
CA GLY A 104 -14.40 3.69 4.55
C GLY A 104 -15.07 2.74 5.53
N LEU A 105 -16.37 2.93 5.67
CA LEU A 105 -17.25 2.13 6.53
C LEU A 105 -16.59 1.83 7.88
N ASN A 106 -16.45 0.57 8.19
CA ASN A 106 -15.95 0.05 9.46
C ASN A 106 -14.58 -0.61 9.36
N CYS A 107 -13.74 -0.21 8.39
CA CYS A 107 -12.45 -0.86 8.17
C CYS A 107 -11.55 -0.84 9.41
N HIS A 108 -11.52 0.26 10.16
CA HIS A 108 -10.72 0.37 11.39
C HIS A 108 -11.29 -0.45 12.55
N GLN A 109 -12.58 -0.73 12.55
CA GLN A 109 -13.22 -1.61 13.54
C GLN A 109 -13.02 -3.09 13.21
N ILE A 110 -13.00 -3.44 11.93
CA ILE A 110 -12.80 -4.82 11.47
C ILE A 110 -11.32 -5.22 11.55
N TYR A 111 -10.40 -4.32 11.25
CA TYR A 111 -8.98 -4.63 11.17
C TYR A 111 -8.41 -5.33 12.41
N PRO A 112 -8.72 -4.91 13.66
CA PRO A 112 -8.22 -5.63 14.83
C PRO A 112 -8.59 -7.11 14.88
N LEU A 113 -9.75 -7.49 14.32
CA LEU A 113 -10.16 -8.90 14.22
C LEU A 113 -9.30 -9.65 13.21
N ILE A 114 -8.99 -9.02 12.07
CA ILE A 114 -8.11 -9.58 11.06
C ILE A 114 -6.70 -9.76 11.63
N TYR A 115 -6.17 -8.72 12.26
CA TYR A 115 -4.83 -8.75 12.85
C TYR A 115 -4.70 -9.83 13.93
N LYS A 116 -5.70 -9.93 14.82
CA LYS A 116 -5.71 -10.92 15.89
C LYS A 116 -5.69 -12.35 15.36
N ASN A 117 -6.44 -12.63 14.30
CA ASN A 117 -6.63 -14.00 13.79
C ASN A 117 -5.61 -14.37 12.70
N PHE A 118 -5.11 -13.41 11.93
CA PHE A 118 -4.27 -13.68 10.75
C PHE A 118 -2.96 -12.90 10.74
N GLY A 119 -2.78 -11.90 11.62
CA GLY A 119 -1.63 -11.01 11.56
C GLY A 119 -1.73 -10.00 10.43
N CYS A 120 -0.58 -9.47 10.01
CA CYS A 120 -0.52 -8.45 8.96
C CYS A 120 0.29 -8.88 7.72
N LEU A 121 0.95 -10.04 7.75
CA LEU A 121 1.75 -10.58 6.65
C LEU A 121 1.02 -11.73 5.97
N PHE A 122 0.93 -11.68 4.65
CA PHE A 122 0.18 -12.64 3.83
C PHE A 122 0.98 -13.03 2.59
N HIS A 123 0.61 -14.14 1.95
CA HIS A 123 1.24 -14.59 0.71
C HIS A 123 0.23 -14.59 -0.44
N GLN A 124 0.67 -14.13 -1.62
CA GLN A 124 -0.20 -14.03 -2.82
C GLN A 124 -0.81 -15.37 -3.24
N LYS A 125 -0.11 -16.48 -3.00
CA LYS A 125 -0.60 -17.81 -3.36
C LYS A 125 -1.92 -18.17 -2.66
N ASP A 126 -2.16 -17.58 -1.49
CA ASP A 126 -3.38 -17.80 -0.72
C ASP A 126 -4.51 -16.86 -1.13
N TYR A 127 -4.17 -15.76 -1.83
CA TYR A 127 -5.10 -14.69 -2.23
C TYR A 127 -4.79 -14.16 -3.64
N PRO A 128 -4.77 -15.01 -4.67
CA PRO A 128 -4.33 -14.57 -6.01
C PRO A 128 -5.20 -13.47 -6.61
N GLU A 129 -6.50 -13.46 -6.33
CA GLU A 129 -7.40 -12.43 -6.84
C GLU A 129 -7.08 -11.03 -6.28
N LEU A 130 -6.61 -10.94 -5.03
CA LEU A 130 -6.28 -9.64 -4.43
C LEU A 130 -5.20 -8.90 -5.21
N ILE A 131 -4.18 -9.62 -5.65
CA ILE A 131 -3.07 -9.03 -6.40
C ILE A 131 -3.53 -8.57 -7.78
N GLN A 132 -4.42 -9.32 -8.43
CA GLN A 132 -5.00 -8.91 -9.71
C GLN A 132 -5.84 -7.63 -9.55
N ILE A 133 -6.65 -7.54 -8.50
CA ILE A 133 -7.45 -6.36 -8.18
C ILE A 133 -6.54 -5.16 -7.90
N LEU A 134 -5.50 -5.33 -7.11
CA LEU A 134 -4.53 -4.28 -6.79
C LEU A 134 -3.91 -3.69 -8.05
N LYS A 135 -3.40 -4.53 -8.93
CA LYS A 135 -2.81 -4.09 -10.20
C LYS A 135 -3.81 -3.37 -11.07
N ARG A 136 -5.06 -3.82 -11.11
CA ARG A 136 -6.13 -3.20 -11.89
C ARG A 136 -6.49 -1.82 -11.35
N ILE A 137 -6.57 -1.66 -10.03
CA ILE A 137 -6.82 -0.35 -9.41
C ILE A 137 -5.75 0.65 -9.82
N ILE A 138 -4.48 0.26 -9.75
CA ILE A 138 -3.36 1.13 -10.12
C ILE A 138 -3.41 1.48 -11.61
N TYR A 139 -3.67 0.49 -12.46
CA TYR A 139 -3.79 0.70 -13.91
C TYR A 139 -4.90 1.71 -14.25
N ILE A 140 -6.08 1.56 -13.66
CA ILE A 140 -7.21 2.46 -13.91
C ILE A 140 -6.86 3.89 -13.50
N ASN A 141 -6.26 4.08 -12.34
CA ASN A 141 -5.88 5.41 -11.85
C ASN A 141 -4.80 6.05 -12.71
N ARG A 142 -3.84 5.27 -13.21
CA ARG A 142 -2.84 5.74 -14.15
C ARG A 142 -3.48 6.22 -15.45
N GLU A 143 -4.39 5.44 -16.02
CA GLU A 143 -5.08 5.81 -17.28
C GLU A 143 -5.94 7.06 -17.09
N GLU A 144 -6.67 7.16 -15.99
CA GLU A 144 -7.47 8.36 -15.68
C GLU A 144 -6.60 9.62 -15.57
N GLN A 145 -5.44 9.54 -14.94
CA GLN A 145 -4.51 10.66 -14.84
C GLN A 145 -4.00 11.08 -16.23
N GLN A 146 -3.63 10.13 -17.08
CA GLN A 146 -3.17 10.44 -18.45
C GLN A 146 -4.23 11.14 -19.26
N ILE A 147 -5.49 10.75 -19.16
CA ILE A 147 -6.62 11.41 -19.84
C ILE A 147 -6.79 12.84 -19.33
N THR A 148 -6.70 13.05 -18.02
CA THR A 148 -6.88 14.36 -17.39
C THR A 148 -5.75 15.33 -17.77
N GLU A 149 -4.52 14.83 -17.91
CA GLU A 149 -3.34 15.64 -18.28
C GLU A 149 -3.23 15.89 -19.78
N ALA A 150 -3.92 15.13 -20.58
CA ALA A 150 -3.95 15.30 -22.03
C ALA A 150 -4.87 16.46 -22.44
#